data_924d9eb000194ac2e875a5531d8041e4
#
_entry.id   924d9eb000194ac2e875a5531d8041e4
#
_cell.length_a   1.000
_cell.length_b   1.000
_cell.length_c   1.000
_cell.angle_alpha   90.00
_cell.angle_beta   90.00
_cell.angle_gamma   90.00
#
_symmetry.space_group_name_H-M   'P 1'
#
loop_
_entity.id
_entity.type
_entity.pdbx_description
1 polymer ?
#
loop_
_entity_poly.entity_id
_entity_poly.type
_entity_poly.pdbx_seq_one_letter_code
_entity_poly.pdbx_strand_id
1 'polypeptide(L)'
;MTAKKLAKQLRNIGPVTSKQLLKVGIDSLDTLQKLGAKKAYMKLCTHDDFCGEYHAAYLYALEGAILNCDWREIPEAKKKEYKALTQSLRQKAKKSAKHTLKIE
;
A
#
# COMPACT_ATOMS: atom_id res chain seq x y z
N MET A 1 8.31 -8.47 -16.49
CA MET A 1 8.70 -7.32 -15.63
C MET A 1 9.40 -7.81 -14.37
N THR A 2 10.54 -7.25 -14.04
CA THR A 2 11.23 -7.55 -12.79
C THR A 2 10.95 -6.48 -11.75
N ALA A 3 11.16 -6.80 -10.46
CA ALA A 3 10.97 -5.84 -9.38
C ALA A 3 11.87 -4.62 -9.54
N LYS A 4 13.12 -4.82 -10.00
CA LYS A 4 14.04 -3.70 -10.26
C LYS A 4 13.53 -2.77 -11.34
N LYS A 5 13.00 -3.31 -12.43
CA LYS A 5 12.46 -2.52 -13.53
C LYS A 5 11.22 -1.77 -13.09
N LEU A 6 10.35 -2.41 -12.34
CA LEU A 6 9.14 -1.77 -11.81
C LEU A 6 9.51 -0.64 -10.84
N ALA A 7 10.48 -0.87 -9.96
CA ALA A 7 10.93 0.16 -9.02
C ALA A 7 11.45 1.41 -9.73
N LYS A 8 12.06 1.27 -10.91
CA LYS A 8 12.51 2.41 -11.70
C LYS A 8 11.35 3.22 -12.27
N GLN A 9 10.22 2.58 -12.54
CA GLN A 9 9.01 3.25 -13.05
C GLN A 9 8.22 3.94 -11.95
N LEU A 10 8.28 3.43 -10.73
CA LEU A 10 7.44 3.88 -9.62
C LEU A 10 8.24 4.71 -8.63
N ARG A 11 8.07 6.03 -8.71
CA ARG A 11 8.71 6.93 -7.76
C ARG A 11 8.31 6.59 -6.33
N ASN A 12 9.23 6.67 -5.39
CA ASN A 12 9.05 6.33 -3.96
C ASN A 12 8.94 4.84 -3.66
N ILE A 13 8.95 3.98 -4.67
CA ILE A 13 8.76 2.54 -4.50
C ILE A 13 10.08 1.82 -4.76
N GLY A 14 10.55 1.09 -3.76
CA GLY A 14 11.77 0.30 -3.86
C GLY A 14 11.52 -1.11 -4.39
N PRO A 15 12.60 -1.91 -4.56
CA PRO A 15 12.49 -3.26 -5.10
C PRO A 15 11.64 -4.21 -4.26
N VAL A 16 11.65 -4.08 -2.94
CA VAL A 16 10.86 -4.94 -2.05
C VAL A 16 9.37 -4.75 -2.28
N THR A 17 8.91 -3.50 -2.24
CA THR A 17 7.49 -3.19 -2.48
C THR A 17 7.10 -3.51 -3.92
N SER A 18 7.99 -3.27 -4.89
CA SER A 18 7.74 -3.62 -6.29
C SER A 18 7.51 -5.12 -6.45
N LYS A 19 8.28 -5.94 -5.76
CA LYS A 19 8.10 -7.39 -5.76
C LYS A 19 6.72 -7.78 -5.23
N GLN A 20 6.29 -7.14 -4.16
CA GLN A 20 4.96 -7.37 -3.59
C GLN A 20 3.85 -6.95 -4.56
N LEU A 21 4.02 -5.81 -5.23
CA LEU A 21 3.08 -5.33 -6.23
C LEU A 21 2.94 -6.32 -7.39
N LEU A 22 4.05 -6.86 -7.88
CA LEU A 22 4.02 -7.86 -8.94
C LEU A 22 3.21 -9.08 -8.54
N LYS A 23 3.34 -9.52 -7.30
CA LYS A 23 2.61 -10.70 -6.79
C LYS A 23 1.09 -10.49 -6.78
N VAL A 24 0.63 -9.26 -6.69
CA VAL A 24 -0.81 -8.95 -6.71
C VAL A 24 -1.28 -8.41 -8.07
N GLY A 25 -0.47 -8.59 -9.10
CA GLY A 25 -0.85 -8.26 -10.47
C GLY A 25 -0.62 -6.82 -10.89
N ILE A 26 0.12 -6.04 -10.12
CA ILE A 26 0.44 -4.64 -10.46
C ILE A 26 1.84 -4.61 -11.03
N ASP A 27 1.95 -4.60 -12.35
CA ASP A 27 3.20 -4.75 -13.07
C ASP A 27 3.65 -3.49 -13.84
N SER A 28 2.94 -2.39 -13.70
CA SER A 28 3.27 -1.14 -14.38
C SER A 28 2.66 0.05 -13.67
N LEU A 29 3.20 1.24 -13.96
CA LEU A 29 2.61 2.50 -13.50
C LEU A 29 1.18 2.67 -14.02
N ASP A 30 0.93 2.27 -15.27
CA ASP A 30 -0.41 2.37 -15.86
C ASP A 30 -1.43 1.56 -15.07
N THR A 31 -1.11 0.32 -14.70
CA THR A 31 -1.97 -0.52 -13.88
C THR A 31 -2.22 0.09 -12.52
N LEU A 32 -1.16 0.64 -11.89
CA LEU A 32 -1.27 1.30 -10.60
C LEU A 32 -2.19 2.52 -10.68
N GLN A 33 -2.04 3.34 -11.72
CA GLN A 33 -2.88 4.53 -11.92
C GLN A 33 -4.36 4.16 -12.11
N LYS A 34 -4.63 3.10 -12.84
CA LYS A 34 -6.00 2.62 -13.06
C LYS A 34 -6.66 2.14 -11.78
N LEU A 35 -5.91 1.46 -10.92
CA LEU A 35 -6.40 0.98 -9.63
C LEU A 35 -6.54 2.09 -8.60
N GLY A 36 -5.57 3.00 -8.55
CA GLY A 36 -5.43 3.98 -7.49
C GLY A 36 -4.72 3.43 -6.27
N ALA A 37 -4.17 4.32 -5.45
CA ALA A 37 -3.34 3.94 -4.30
C ALA A 37 -4.12 3.09 -3.28
N LYS A 38 -5.36 3.45 -2.99
CA LYS A 38 -6.18 2.76 -2.00
C LYS A 38 -6.42 1.30 -2.37
N LYS A 39 -6.85 1.04 -3.61
CA LYS A 39 -7.11 -0.32 -4.09
C LYS A 39 -5.83 -1.13 -4.17
N ALA A 40 -4.74 -0.53 -4.63
CA ALA A 40 -3.44 -1.19 -4.68
C ALA A 40 -2.99 -1.59 -3.27
N TYR A 41 -3.12 -0.69 -2.30
CA TYR A 41 -2.78 -0.96 -0.91
C TYR A 41 -3.63 -2.10 -0.33
N MET A 42 -4.92 -2.11 -0.60
CA MET A 42 -5.80 -3.18 -0.12
C MET A 42 -5.43 -4.54 -0.71
N LYS A 43 -5.01 -4.58 -1.97
CA LYS A 43 -4.49 -5.81 -2.57
C LYS A 43 -3.22 -6.29 -1.86
N LEU A 44 -2.31 -5.39 -1.53
CA LEU A 44 -1.10 -5.73 -0.78
C LEU A 44 -1.45 -6.31 0.59
N CYS A 45 -2.43 -5.72 1.28
CA CYS A 45 -2.85 -6.16 2.61
C CYS A 45 -3.44 -7.57 2.63
N THR A 46 -3.97 -8.05 1.51
CA THR A 46 -4.54 -9.40 1.42
C THR A 46 -3.50 -10.46 1.05
N HIS A 47 -2.28 -10.05 0.74
CA HIS A 47 -1.23 -10.98 0.34
C HIS A 47 -0.45 -11.49 1.56
N ASP A 48 -0.13 -12.78 1.58
CA ASP A 48 0.53 -13.43 2.71
C ASP A 48 1.90 -12.85 3.06
N ASP A 49 2.62 -12.33 2.06
CA ASP A 49 3.93 -11.74 2.26
C ASP A 49 3.87 -10.34 2.89
N PHE A 50 2.69 -9.77 2.98
CA PHE A 50 2.49 -8.46 3.59
C PHE A 50 2.30 -8.65 5.10
N CYS A 51 3.22 -8.12 5.89
CA CYS A 51 3.33 -8.43 7.31
C CYS A 51 2.23 -7.88 8.22
N GLY A 52 1.15 -7.37 7.68
CA GLY A 52 0.02 -6.90 8.49
C GLY A 52 0.26 -5.60 9.23
N GLU A 53 1.38 -4.95 8.99
CA GLU A 53 1.65 -3.63 9.53
C GLU A 53 1.03 -2.57 8.62
N TYR A 54 0.03 -1.88 9.14
CA TYR A 54 -0.69 -0.88 8.37
C TYR A 54 -0.08 0.49 8.62
N HIS A 55 0.69 0.98 7.65
CA HIS A 55 1.34 2.29 7.73
C HIS A 55 0.89 3.19 6.58
N ALA A 56 0.46 4.40 6.91
CA ALA A 56 0.07 5.38 5.91
C ALA A 56 1.21 5.70 4.93
N ALA A 57 2.47 5.51 5.34
CA ALA A 57 3.62 5.73 4.48
C ALA A 57 3.56 4.94 3.18
N TYR A 58 3.05 3.71 3.20
CA TYR A 58 2.86 2.91 1.99
C TYR A 58 1.88 3.58 1.02
N LEU A 59 0.78 4.08 1.56
CA LEU A 59 -0.23 4.79 0.76
C LEU A 59 0.33 6.10 0.19
N TYR A 60 1.12 6.82 0.99
CA TYR A 60 1.77 8.04 0.53
C TYR A 60 2.72 7.74 -0.63
N ALA A 61 3.51 6.67 -0.51
CA ALA A 61 4.43 6.26 -1.57
C ALA A 61 3.70 5.88 -2.84
N LEU A 62 2.62 5.11 -2.74
CA LEU A 62 1.80 4.70 -3.88
C LEU A 62 1.14 5.91 -4.56
N GLU A 63 0.56 6.82 -3.78
CA GLU A 63 -0.05 8.02 -4.32
C GLU A 63 1.00 8.91 -5.00
N GLY A 64 2.16 9.07 -4.38
CA GLY A 64 3.27 9.81 -5.00
C GLY A 64 3.73 9.20 -6.31
N ALA A 65 3.78 7.88 -6.39
CA ALA A 65 4.11 7.19 -7.65
C ALA A 65 3.07 7.49 -8.73
N ILE A 66 1.79 7.46 -8.38
CA ILE A 66 0.68 7.75 -9.30
C ILE A 66 0.77 9.19 -9.81
N LEU A 67 1.05 10.15 -8.92
CA LEU A 67 1.16 11.56 -9.25
C LEU A 67 2.53 11.95 -9.80
N ASN A 68 3.48 11.01 -9.79
CA ASN A 68 4.87 11.22 -10.17
C ASN A 68 5.52 12.36 -9.39
N CYS A 69 5.34 12.34 -8.07
CA CYS A 69 5.93 13.32 -7.16
C CYS A 69 6.46 12.62 -5.90
N ASP A 70 7.25 13.37 -5.11
CA ASP A 70 7.74 12.87 -3.83
C ASP A 70 6.56 12.61 -2.91
N TRP A 71 6.64 11.54 -2.10
CA TRP A 71 5.55 11.17 -1.19
C TRP A 71 5.19 12.27 -0.19
N ARG A 72 6.14 13.18 0.08
CA ARG A 72 5.90 14.31 0.98
C ARG A 72 5.08 15.44 0.34
N GLU A 73 4.99 15.43 -1.00
CA GLU A 73 4.31 16.46 -1.77
C GLU A 73 2.85 16.14 -2.08
N ILE A 74 2.34 14.99 -1.66
CA ILE A 74 0.94 14.64 -1.91
C ILE A 74 0.01 15.59 -1.14
N PRO A 75 -1.23 15.81 -1.64
CA PRO A 75 -2.17 16.73 -0.98
C PRO A 75 -2.48 16.35 0.46
N GLU A 76 -2.61 17.34 1.33
CA GLU A 76 -2.94 17.12 2.76
C GLU A 76 -4.24 16.35 2.95
N ALA A 77 -5.24 16.60 2.10
CA ALA A 77 -6.51 15.87 2.17
C ALA A 77 -6.29 14.36 1.98
N LYS A 78 -5.40 13.99 1.06
CA LYS A 78 -5.04 12.58 0.83
C LYS A 78 -4.28 12.00 2.00
N LYS A 79 -3.37 12.76 2.59
CA LYS A 79 -2.61 12.31 3.77
C LYS A 79 -3.56 11.99 4.93
N LYS A 80 -4.52 12.86 5.19
CA LYS A 80 -5.52 12.66 6.23
C LYS A 80 -6.39 11.43 5.96
N GLU A 81 -6.84 11.28 4.72
CA GLU A 81 -7.64 10.13 4.29
C GLU A 81 -6.90 8.81 4.53
N TYR A 82 -5.63 8.74 4.11
CA TYR A 82 -4.83 7.52 4.23
C TYR A 82 -4.46 7.21 5.68
N LYS A 83 -4.21 8.24 6.48
CA LYS A 83 -3.98 8.07 7.91
C LYS A 83 -5.20 7.45 8.59
N ALA A 84 -6.39 7.98 8.30
CA ALA A 84 -7.63 7.47 8.85
C ALA A 84 -7.88 6.03 8.40
N LEU A 85 -7.62 5.71 7.13
CA LEU A 85 -7.77 4.36 6.60
C LEU A 85 -6.88 3.36 7.33
N THR A 86 -5.59 3.68 7.49
CA THR A 86 -4.66 2.77 8.15
C THR A 86 -4.99 2.57 9.63
N GLN A 87 -5.44 3.62 10.31
CA GLN A 87 -5.91 3.51 11.70
C GLN A 87 -7.11 2.58 11.82
N SER A 88 -8.06 2.70 10.90
CA SER A 88 -9.23 1.82 10.84
C SER A 88 -8.82 0.35 10.63
N LEU A 89 -7.89 0.11 9.71
CA LEU A 89 -7.40 -1.25 9.45
C LEU A 89 -6.68 -1.85 10.66
N ARG A 90 -5.89 -1.05 11.36
CA ARG A 90 -5.21 -1.48 12.59
C ARG A 90 -6.21 -1.87 13.66
N GLN A 91 -7.25 -1.09 13.84
CA GLN A 91 -8.30 -1.37 14.84
C GLN A 91 -9.03 -2.66 14.50
N LYS A 92 -9.35 -2.89 13.24
CA LYS A 92 -9.99 -4.13 12.78
C LYS A 92 -9.09 -5.35 13.02
N ALA A 93 -7.80 -5.22 12.74
CA ALA A 93 -6.84 -6.29 12.98
C ALA A 93 -6.74 -6.62 14.46
N LYS A 94 -6.69 -5.60 15.34
CA LYS A 94 -6.66 -5.80 16.80
C LYS A 94 -7.92 -6.48 17.30
N LYS A 95 -9.09 -6.09 16.81
CA LYS A 95 -10.37 -6.70 17.19
C LYS A 95 -10.41 -8.16 16.77
N SER A 96 -9.97 -8.48 15.56
CA SER A 96 -9.90 -9.85 15.08
C SER A 96 -8.96 -10.70 15.93
N ALA A 97 -7.79 -10.18 16.27
CA ALA A 97 -6.83 -10.87 17.12
C ALA A 97 -7.41 -11.14 18.53
N LYS A 98 -8.04 -10.13 19.12
CA LYS A 98 -8.69 -10.26 20.41
C LYS A 98 -9.81 -11.31 20.39
N HIS A 99 -10.61 -11.28 19.34
CA HIS A 99 -11.71 -12.25 19.19
C HIS A 99 -11.17 -13.67 19.07
N THR A 100 -10.13 -13.86 18.28
CA THR A 100 -9.48 -15.17 18.12
C THR A 100 -8.95 -15.68 19.45
N LEU A 101 -8.30 -14.81 20.22
CA LEU A 101 -7.76 -15.17 21.53
C LEU A 101 -8.85 -15.55 22.53
N LYS A 102 -10.01 -14.91 22.46
CA LYS A 102 -11.15 -15.23 23.31
C LYS A 102 -11.72 -16.60 23.03
N ILE A 103 -11.70 -17.02 21.78
CA ILE A 103 -12.23 -18.33 21.37
C ILE A 103 -11.33 -19.45 21.88
N GLU A 104 -10.06 -19.20 21.93
CA GLU A 104 -9.07 -20.16 22.42
C GLU A 104 -9.12 -20.28 23.95
#